data_170f0606469cb1cf4b32cb31899e85bd
#
_entry.id   170f0606469cb1cf4b32cb31899e85bd
#
_cell.length_a   1.000
_cell.length_b   1.000
_cell.length_c   1.000
_cell.angle_alpha   90.00
_cell.angle_beta   90.00
_cell.angle_gamma   90.00
#
_symmetry.space_group_name_H-M   'P 1'
#
loop_
_entity.id
_entity.type
_entity.pdbx_description
1 polymer ?
#
loop_
_entity_poly.entity_id
_entity_poly.type
_entity_poly.pdbx_seq_one_letter_code
_entity_poly.pdbx_strand_id
1 'polypeptide(L)'
;MLKGKKIVLGITGSIAAYKACNIIRLLVKRGAEVQVVITPAGKEFITPITLSALTQKPVISDFFSQRDGTWHSHVALGLWADAMLVAPCTASTLGKMAHAIADNMLITTYLSMKAPVFVAPAMDLDMFAHPSTKANLALIESYGNHIIEPQSGFLASGLEGKGRMEEPEAIVDALDAYFDSLTPSLLRGKRVLITAGPTYEKIDPVRFIGNYSTGKMGFAIAEECRRRGAEVVLVAGPVSLTCHKAIRRVDVESCEEMFNAANEAMDEADIAVMAAAVADYRPAVLADRKIKREKTGAMALDLLPTHDIAAALGAKKRDGQLLVGFALETDNAMANAQEKLVRKNLDMIVVNSLQNEGTCFQSDNNKVTIMGHGFVEEYDKKPKSEVAKDIADQLETLLQP
;
A
#
# COMPACT_ATOMS: atom_id res chain seq x y z
N MET A 1 -0.03 3.39 8.48
CA MET A 1 -0.58 4.69 8.97
C MET A 1 0.43 5.49 9.77
N LEU A 2 1.34 6.18 9.09
CA LEU A 2 2.42 6.95 9.75
C LEU A 2 2.02 8.40 10.06
N LYS A 3 0.88 8.90 9.58
CA LYS A 3 0.43 10.27 9.84
C LYS A 3 0.25 10.52 11.34
N GLY A 4 0.95 11.52 11.86
CA GLY A 4 0.95 11.89 13.29
C GLY A 4 1.79 10.98 14.19
N LYS A 5 2.44 9.93 13.66
CA LYS A 5 3.33 9.06 14.42
C LYS A 5 4.67 9.70 14.67
N LYS A 6 5.21 9.49 15.87
CA LYS A 6 6.46 10.03 16.36
C LYS A 6 7.54 8.96 16.30
N ILE A 7 8.53 9.15 15.45
CA ILE A 7 9.59 8.17 15.18
C ILE A 7 10.93 8.69 15.69
N VAL A 8 11.57 7.92 16.57
CA VAL A 8 12.99 8.12 16.88
C VAL A 8 13.81 7.36 15.84
N LEU A 9 14.61 8.09 15.04
CA LEU A 9 15.53 7.50 14.07
C LEU A 9 16.94 7.48 14.62
N GLY A 10 17.44 6.28 14.93
CA GLY A 10 18.81 6.02 15.33
C GLY A 10 19.71 5.81 14.13
N ILE A 11 20.81 6.60 14.01
CA ILE A 11 21.76 6.50 12.90
C ILE A 11 23.13 6.13 13.44
N THR A 12 23.74 5.09 12.84
CA THR A 12 25.06 4.57 13.28
C THR A 12 26.13 4.68 12.19
N GLY A 13 27.37 4.45 12.54
CA GLY A 13 28.55 4.64 11.68
C GLY A 13 28.69 3.60 10.59
N SER A 14 27.99 3.76 9.50
CA SER A 14 28.05 2.93 8.29
C SER A 14 27.93 3.81 7.05
N ILE A 15 28.55 3.38 5.96
CA ILE A 15 28.34 4.00 4.66
C ILE A 15 26.83 4.10 4.30
N ALA A 16 26.01 3.14 4.73
CA ALA A 16 24.56 3.15 4.49
C ALA A 16 23.82 4.32 5.21
N ALA A 17 24.50 5.11 6.06
CA ALA A 17 23.92 6.29 6.71
C ALA A 17 23.38 7.33 5.70
N TYR A 18 23.89 7.38 4.45
CA TYR A 18 23.34 8.27 3.42
C TYR A 18 21.86 7.98 3.12
N LYS A 19 21.42 6.71 3.26
CA LYS A 19 20.02 6.31 3.05
C LYS A 19 19.08 6.91 4.11
N ALA A 20 19.59 7.30 5.29
CA ALA A 20 18.79 7.92 6.34
C ALA A 20 18.10 9.22 5.87
N CYS A 21 18.70 9.98 4.94
CA CYS A 21 18.07 11.16 4.35
C CYS A 21 16.78 10.79 3.60
N ASN A 22 16.80 9.72 2.83
CA ASN A 22 15.62 9.25 2.10
C ASN A 22 14.58 8.67 3.05
N ILE A 23 15.00 7.93 4.07
CA ILE A 23 14.10 7.44 5.15
C ILE A 23 13.37 8.61 5.80
N ILE A 24 14.09 9.66 6.22
CA ILE A 24 13.48 10.85 6.82
C ILE A 24 12.47 11.49 5.87
N ARG A 25 12.84 11.70 4.61
CA ARG A 25 11.93 12.31 3.60
C ARG A 25 10.66 11.48 3.40
N LEU A 26 10.78 10.16 3.35
CA LEU A 26 9.62 9.25 3.20
C LEU A 26 8.73 9.29 4.44
N LEU A 27 9.30 9.24 5.64
CA LEU A 27 8.56 9.33 6.90
C LEU A 27 7.80 10.66 7.00
N VAL A 28 8.48 11.79 6.76
CA VAL A 28 7.88 13.13 6.80
C VAL A 28 6.80 13.28 5.72
N LYS A 29 7.04 12.77 4.49
CA LYS A 29 6.04 12.80 3.41
C LYS A 29 4.78 12.00 3.77
N ARG A 30 4.91 10.93 4.56
CA ARG A 30 3.78 10.15 5.09
C ARG A 30 3.17 10.76 6.36
N GLY A 31 3.64 11.94 6.78
CA GLY A 31 3.10 12.72 7.90
C GLY A 31 3.61 12.28 9.27
N ALA A 32 4.71 11.53 9.34
CA ALA A 32 5.38 11.22 10.61
C ALA A 32 6.24 12.39 11.10
N GLU A 33 6.38 12.51 12.42
CA GLU A 33 7.30 13.41 13.11
C GLU A 33 8.57 12.63 13.45
N VAL A 34 9.75 13.11 13.00
CA VAL A 34 11.01 12.37 13.14
C VAL A 34 11.96 13.12 14.08
N GLN A 35 12.50 12.42 15.07
CA GLN A 35 13.59 12.87 15.93
C GLN A 35 14.83 12.01 15.69
N VAL A 36 15.91 12.60 15.25
CA VAL A 36 17.15 11.87 14.97
C VAL A 36 18.01 11.78 16.23
N VAL A 37 18.50 10.57 16.50
CA VAL A 37 19.56 10.28 17.48
C VAL A 37 20.72 9.62 16.74
N ILE A 38 21.90 10.25 16.74
CA ILE A 38 23.05 9.78 15.96
C ILE A 38 24.21 9.40 16.87
N THR A 39 24.89 8.28 16.57
CA THR A 39 26.12 7.91 17.30
C THR A 39 27.30 8.82 16.90
N PRO A 40 28.34 8.95 17.75
CA PRO A 40 29.56 9.67 17.36
C PRO A 40 30.13 9.19 16.01
N ALA A 41 30.23 7.88 15.80
CA ALA A 41 30.67 7.32 14.51
C ALA A 41 29.70 7.63 13.34
N GLY A 42 28.43 7.80 13.59
CA GLY A 42 27.45 8.19 12.56
C GLY A 42 27.70 9.58 11.98
N LYS A 43 28.23 10.51 12.80
CA LYS A 43 28.56 11.88 12.38
C LYS A 43 29.67 11.94 11.33
N GLU A 44 30.53 10.92 11.28
CA GLU A 44 31.61 10.81 10.28
C GLU A 44 31.09 10.47 8.88
N PHE A 45 29.89 9.86 8.78
CA PHE A 45 29.27 9.47 7.50
C PHE A 45 28.20 10.44 7.02
N ILE A 46 27.52 11.14 7.95
CA ILE A 46 26.48 12.11 7.61
C ILE A 46 26.43 13.22 8.65
N THR A 47 26.32 14.46 8.19
CA THR A 47 26.39 15.60 9.10
C THR A 47 25.04 15.86 9.79
N PRO A 48 25.06 16.29 11.08
CA PRO A 48 23.85 16.72 11.79
C PRO A 48 23.10 17.84 11.07
N ILE A 49 23.80 18.73 10.36
CA ILE A 49 23.18 19.85 9.60
C ILE A 49 22.23 19.32 8.54
N THR A 50 22.65 18.30 7.76
CA THR A 50 21.80 17.67 6.74
C THR A 50 20.53 17.07 7.35
N LEU A 51 20.68 16.35 8.46
CA LEU A 51 19.57 15.67 9.12
C LEU A 51 18.61 16.65 9.80
N SER A 52 19.10 17.70 10.43
CA SER A 52 18.27 18.73 11.05
C SER A 52 17.50 19.54 10.02
N ALA A 53 18.09 19.84 8.86
CA ALA A 53 17.40 20.51 7.79
C ALA A 53 16.22 19.70 7.24
N LEU A 54 16.32 18.35 7.20
CA LEU A 54 15.25 17.47 6.74
C LEU A 54 14.13 17.27 7.79
N THR A 55 14.49 17.21 9.07
CA THR A 55 13.52 16.96 10.17
C THR A 55 12.95 18.24 10.76
N GLN A 56 13.55 19.40 10.49
CA GLN A 56 13.28 20.68 11.16
C GLN A 56 13.46 20.60 12.69
N LYS A 57 14.34 19.69 13.16
CA LYS A 57 14.65 19.48 14.57
C LYS A 57 16.15 19.34 14.80
N PRO A 58 16.64 19.72 16.00
CA PRO A 58 18.01 19.42 16.38
C PRO A 58 18.30 17.92 16.37
N VAL A 59 19.49 17.55 15.92
CA VAL A 59 19.99 16.18 15.99
C VAL A 59 20.62 15.94 17.35
N ILE A 60 20.23 14.86 18.01
CA ILE A 60 20.74 14.49 19.32
C ILE A 60 21.88 13.48 19.17
N SER A 61 23.06 13.79 19.72
CA SER A 61 24.21 12.87 19.67
C SER A 61 24.85 12.65 21.03
N ASP A 62 24.73 13.62 21.91
CA ASP A 62 25.41 13.67 23.20
C ASP A 62 24.38 13.82 24.32
N PHE A 63 24.74 13.35 25.52
CA PHE A 63 23.87 13.46 26.70
C PHE A 63 23.67 14.91 27.14
N PHE A 64 24.71 15.74 26.99
CA PHE A 64 24.70 17.11 27.41
C PHE A 64 24.74 18.05 26.21
N SER A 65 23.85 19.03 26.19
CA SER A 65 23.80 20.04 25.13
C SER A 65 24.86 21.11 25.30
N GLN A 66 25.12 21.50 26.56
CA GLN A 66 26.09 22.49 26.96
C GLN A 66 26.71 22.09 28.33
N ARG A 67 27.73 22.84 28.78
CA ARG A 67 28.38 22.60 30.10
C ARG A 67 27.64 23.26 31.26
N ASP A 68 26.42 23.68 31.07
CA ASP A 68 25.57 24.41 32.04
C ASP A 68 24.58 23.47 32.77
N GLY A 69 24.69 22.16 32.58
CA GLY A 69 23.78 21.19 33.19
C GLY A 69 22.54 20.87 32.31
N THR A 70 22.38 21.53 31.18
CA THR A 70 21.33 21.15 30.19
C THR A 70 21.63 19.81 29.54
N TRP A 71 20.69 18.89 29.58
CA TRP A 71 20.87 17.55 29.08
C TRP A 71 19.69 17.07 28.20
N HIS A 72 19.98 16.14 27.32
CA HIS A 72 18.96 15.49 26.52
C HIS A 72 18.41 14.26 27.25
N SER A 73 17.11 14.27 27.53
CA SER A 73 16.49 13.19 28.28
C SER A 73 16.16 12.00 27.35
N HIS A 74 16.93 10.92 27.50
CA HIS A 74 16.63 9.64 26.82
C HIS A 74 15.29 9.07 27.27
N VAL A 75 14.88 9.28 28.53
CA VAL A 75 13.58 8.88 29.06
C VAL A 75 12.45 9.64 28.36
N ALA A 76 12.62 10.96 28.15
CA ALA A 76 11.62 11.76 27.43
C ALA A 76 11.47 11.28 25.98
N LEU A 77 12.56 10.88 25.30
CA LEU A 77 12.51 10.30 23.97
C LEU A 77 11.78 8.96 23.96
N GLY A 78 12.04 8.09 24.93
CA GLY A 78 11.39 6.79 25.09
C GLY A 78 9.88 6.89 25.35
N LEU A 79 9.44 7.97 26.02
CA LEU A 79 8.03 8.25 26.28
C LEU A 79 7.33 8.97 25.10
N TRP A 80 8.11 9.77 24.35
CA TRP A 80 7.58 10.55 23.22
C TRP A 80 7.32 9.70 21.98
N ALA A 81 8.14 8.66 21.75
CA ALA A 81 8.13 7.90 20.52
C ALA A 81 6.97 6.91 20.43
N ASP A 82 6.37 6.82 19.26
CA ASP A 82 5.46 5.71 18.87
C ASP A 82 6.24 4.52 18.31
N ALA A 83 7.46 4.74 17.79
CA ALA A 83 8.40 3.69 17.39
C ALA A 83 9.84 4.23 17.39
N MET A 84 10.81 3.32 17.51
CA MET A 84 12.22 3.59 17.23
C MET A 84 12.66 2.78 16.02
N LEU A 85 13.37 3.43 15.09
CA LEU A 85 14.02 2.80 13.94
C LEU A 85 15.52 3.01 14.05
N VAL A 86 16.32 1.95 14.08
CA VAL A 86 17.78 2.01 14.00
C VAL A 86 18.21 1.65 12.58
N ALA A 87 18.52 2.67 11.77
CA ALA A 87 18.84 2.51 10.35
C ALA A 87 19.88 3.56 9.89
N PRO A 88 21.11 3.13 9.55
CA PRO A 88 21.64 1.76 9.63
C PRO A 88 21.94 1.28 11.05
N CYS A 89 21.88 -0.03 11.29
CA CYS A 89 22.38 -0.65 12.51
C CYS A 89 23.67 -1.45 12.20
N THR A 90 24.82 -0.96 12.69
CA THR A 90 26.09 -1.65 12.56
C THR A 90 26.23 -2.84 13.50
N ALA A 91 27.14 -3.77 13.22
CA ALA A 91 27.45 -4.90 14.11
C ALA A 91 27.84 -4.43 15.53
N SER A 92 28.59 -3.31 15.65
CA SER A 92 28.94 -2.72 16.94
C SER A 92 27.70 -2.26 17.72
N THR A 93 26.79 -1.55 17.07
CA THR A 93 25.54 -1.09 17.70
C THR A 93 24.65 -2.27 18.05
N LEU A 94 24.51 -3.24 17.15
CA LEU A 94 23.76 -4.48 17.39
C LEU A 94 24.27 -5.22 18.63
N GLY A 95 25.58 -5.39 18.76
CA GLY A 95 26.18 -6.03 19.95
C GLY A 95 25.90 -5.25 21.23
N LYS A 96 25.96 -3.91 21.18
CA LYS A 96 25.65 -3.06 22.35
C LYS A 96 24.15 -3.13 22.71
N MET A 97 23.26 -3.15 21.75
CA MET A 97 21.81 -3.35 21.98
C MET A 97 21.55 -4.71 22.63
N ALA A 98 22.16 -5.78 22.10
CA ALA A 98 22.00 -7.14 22.60
C ALA A 98 22.47 -7.33 24.04
N HIS A 99 23.51 -6.60 24.45
CA HIS A 99 24.15 -6.75 25.77
C HIS A 99 24.00 -5.53 26.68
N ALA A 100 23.11 -4.60 26.35
CA ALA A 100 22.78 -3.40 27.15
C ALA A 100 24.01 -2.52 27.47
N ILE A 101 24.97 -2.36 26.54
CA ILE A 101 26.15 -1.53 26.74
C ILE A 101 25.82 -0.07 26.41
N ALA A 102 25.34 0.67 27.41
CA ALA A 102 24.78 2.02 27.28
C ALA A 102 25.88 3.10 27.30
N ASP A 103 26.82 3.06 26.36
CA ASP A 103 27.97 3.96 26.27
C ASP A 103 27.73 5.21 25.40
N ASN A 104 26.54 5.36 24.82
CA ASN A 104 26.18 6.49 23.98
C ASN A 104 24.67 6.76 24.05
N MET A 105 24.26 7.96 23.56
CA MET A 105 22.89 8.43 23.63
C MET A 105 21.90 7.51 22.90
N LEU A 106 22.29 6.89 21.77
CA LEU A 106 21.42 6.01 21.01
C LEU A 106 21.04 4.74 21.80
N ILE A 107 22.05 4.06 22.37
CA ILE A 107 21.81 2.83 23.15
C ILE A 107 21.02 3.13 24.42
N THR A 108 21.34 4.25 25.10
CA THR A 108 20.59 4.66 26.30
C THR A 108 19.12 4.96 25.96
N THR A 109 18.86 5.62 24.81
CA THR A 109 17.50 5.84 24.31
C THR A 109 16.81 4.52 23.99
N TYR A 110 17.51 3.58 23.34
CA TYR A 110 16.99 2.24 23.06
C TYR A 110 16.56 1.51 24.33
N LEU A 111 17.40 1.48 25.35
CA LEU A 111 17.09 0.83 26.64
C LEU A 111 15.94 1.49 27.41
N SER A 112 15.62 2.74 27.10
CA SER A 112 14.51 3.49 27.69
C SER A 112 13.23 3.44 26.83
N MET A 113 13.29 2.78 25.65
CA MET A 113 12.19 2.74 24.71
C MET A 113 11.06 1.83 25.20
N LYS A 114 9.84 2.36 25.22
CA LYS A 114 8.61 1.59 25.49
C LYS A 114 7.88 1.21 24.22
N ALA A 115 8.14 1.96 23.16
CA ALA A 115 7.55 1.73 21.84
C ALA A 115 8.30 0.61 21.09
N PRO A 116 7.70 0.00 20.07
CA PRO A 116 8.36 -1.02 19.24
C PRO A 116 9.63 -0.49 18.59
N VAL A 117 10.63 -1.34 18.51
CA VAL A 117 11.94 -1.00 17.93
C VAL A 117 12.17 -1.81 16.66
N PHE A 118 12.51 -1.12 15.59
CA PHE A 118 12.85 -1.69 14.29
C PHE A 118 14.34 -1.52 14.04
N VAL A 119 14.97 -2.56 13.53
CA VAL A 119 16.42 -2.60 13.32
C VAL A 119 16.71 -2.99 11.88
N ALA A 120 17.41 -2.11 11.14
CA ALA A 120 17.87 -2.35 9.78
C ALA A 120 19.38 -2.58 9.76
N PRO A 121 19.87 -3.83 9.80
CA PRO A 121 21.30 -4.15 9.81
C PRO A 121 22.01 -3.68 8.55
N ALA A 122 23.25 -3.21 8.72
CA ALA A 122 24.13 -2.79 7.63
C ALA A 122 25.59 -3.14 7.97
N MET A 123 26.15 -4.12 7.28
CA MET A 123 27.53 -4.58 7.48
C MET A 123 28.00 -5.40 6.29
N ASP A 124 29.30 -5.71 6.23
CA ASP A 124 29.84 -6.61 5.22
C ASP A 124 29.29 -8.03 5.36
N LEU A 125 29.35 -8.81 4.28
CA LEU A 125 28.77 -10.16 4.21
C LEU A 125 29.35 -11.12 5.27
N ASP A 126 30.66 -11.08 5.50
CA ASP A 126 31.32 -11.96 6.47
C ASP A 126 30.97 -11.55 7.92
N MET A 127 30.83 -10.24 8.16
CA MET A 127 30.34 -9.72 9.44
C MET A 127 28.88 -10.14 9.68
N PHE A 128 28.04 -10.12 8.66
CA PHE A 128 26.66 -10.56 8.76
C PHE A 128 26.53 -12.07 8.97
N ALA A 129 27.39 -12.85 8.29
CA ALA A 129 27.45 -14.30 8.44
C ALA A 129 28.06 -14.77 9.76
N HIS A 130 28.81 -13.90 10.47
CA HIS A 130 29.51 -14.26 11.69
C HIS A 130 28.56 -14.79 12.78
N PRO A 131 28.92 -15.90 13.48
CA PRO A 131 28.07 -16.50 14.50
C PRO A 131 27.60 -15.53 15.58
N SER A 132 28.47 -14.60 16.04
CA SER A 132 28.09 -13.59 17.04
C SER A 132 27.05 -12.60 16.53
N THR A 133 27.10 -12.22 15.24
CA THR A 133 26.11 -11.34 14.63
C THR A 133 24.73 -12.03 14.57
N LYS A 134 24.72 -13.30 14.15
CA LYS A 134 23.48 -14.09 14.13
C LYS A 134 22.91 -14.29 15.53
N ALA A 135 23.77 -14.57 16.52
CA ALA A 135 23.35 -14.71 17.91
C ALA A 135 22.76 -13.37 18.46
N ASN A 136 23.42 -12.25 18.16
CA ASN A 136 22.93 -10.93 18.59
C ASN A 136 21.62 -10.56 17.91
N LEU A 137 21.41 -10.85 16.62
CA LEU A 137 20.14 -10.63 15.93
C LEU A 137 19.02 -11.45 16.58
N ALA A 138 19.24 -12.76 16.79
CA ALA A 138 18.28 -13.62 17.45
C ALA A 138 17.95 -13.13 18.89
N LEU A 139 18.98 -12.63 19.60
CA LEU A 139 18.81 -12.15 20.97
C LEU A 139 17.95 -10.87 21.00
N ILE A 140 18.21 -9.87 20.17
CA ILE A 140 17.38 -8.65 20.16
C ILE A 140 15.96 -8.94 19.62
N GLU A 141 15.80 -9.90 18.69
CA GLU A 141 14.50 -10.36 18.24
C GLU A 141 13.71 -11.00 19.38
N SER A 142 14.37 -11.80 20.25
CA SER A 142 13.75 -12.39 21.44
C SER A 142 13.31 -11.34 22.48
N TYR A 143 13.87 -10.13 22.43
CA TYR A 143 13.44 -8.97 23.22
C TYR A 143 12.21 -8.24 22.64
N GLY A 144 11.69 -8.71 21.50
CA GLY A 144 10.55 -8.12 20.81
C GLY A 144 10.91 -7.04 19.80
N ASN A 145 12.19 -6.93 19.42
CA ASN A 145 12.58 -6.01 18.35
C ASN A 145 12.27 -6.62 16.96
N HIS A 146 11.90 -5.77 16.02
CA HIS A 146 11.58 -6.16 14.64
C HIS A 146 12.83 -6.01 13.75
N ILE A 147 13.32 -7.12 13.22
CA ILE A 147 14.47 -7.10 12.30
C ILE A 147 13.96 -6.86 10.87
N ILE A 148 14.47 -5.80 10.23
CA ILE A 148 14.28 -5.57 8.80
C ILE A 148 15.45 -6.22 8.08
N GLU A 149 15.20 -7.35 7.43
CA GLU A 149 16.24 -8.18 6.80
C GLU A 149 17.06 -7.38 5.78
N PRO A 150 18.40 -7.46 5.84
CA PRO A 150 19.23 -6.80 4.84
C PRO A 150 19.14 -7.53 3.49
N GLN A 151 19.30 -6.77 2.42
CA GLN A 151 19.34 -7.30 1.06
C GLN A 151 20.67 -8.00 0.73
N SER A 152 20.61 -8.83 -0.31
CA SER A 152 21.79 -9.31 -1.03
C SER A 152 22.10 -8.36 -2.20
N GLY A 153 23.37 -8.14 -2.47
CA GLY A 153 23.83 -7.31 -3.58
C GLY A 153 25.26 -6.81 -3.38
N PHE A 154 25.68 -5.87 -4.22
CA PHE A 154 27.00 -5.25 -4.11
C PHE A 154 27.13 -4.44 -2.82
N LEU A 155 28.21 -4.70 -2.09
CA LEU A 155 28.60 -4.03 -0.86
C LEU A 155 29.69 -2.98 -1.14
N ALA A 156 29.91 -2.08 -0.20
CA ALA A 156 30.96 -1.06 -0.33
C ALA A 156 32.38 -1.63 -0.39
N SER A 157 32.58 -2.85 0.10
CA SER A 157 33.81 -3.63 -0.03
C SER A 157 34.09 -4.13 -1.45
N GLY A 158 33.14 -4.02 -2.37
CA GLY A 158 33.21 -4.61 -3.72
C GLY A 158 32.82 -6.09 -3.78
N LEU A 159 32.44 -6.67 -2.65
CA LEU A 159 31.92 -8.03 -2.57
C LEU A 159 30.41 -8.05 -2.82
N GLU A 160 29.88 -9.21 -3.22
CA GLU A 160 28.45 -9.42 -3.42
C GLU A 160 27.92 -10.43 -2.42
N GLY A 161 26.88 -10.06 -1.67
CA GLY A 161 26.28 -10.94 -0.67
C GLY A 161 25.26 -10.25 0.22
N LYS A 162 24.77 -10.97 1.24
CA LYS A 162 23.80 -10.48 2.22
C LYS A 162 24.48 -9.60 3.27
N GLY A 163 23.93 -8.42 3.56
CA GLY A 163 24.46 -7.48 4.55
C GLY A 163 24.18 -6.01 4.19
N ARG A 164 23.75 -5.77 2.95
CA ARG A 164 23.34 -4.43 2.49
C ARG A 164 22.04 -4.02 3.17
N MET A 165 22.04 -2.85 3.82
CA MET A 165 20.81 -2.31 4.42
C MET A 165 19.69 -2.27 3.40
N GLU A 166 18.49 -2.67 3.81
CA GLU A 166 17.27 -2.62 3.01
C GLU A 166 17.04 -1.21 2.41
N GLU A 167 16.25 -1.13 1.34
CA GLU A 167 15.96 0.15 0.71
C GLU A 167 15.00 1.01 1.56
N PRO A 168 15.16 2.35 1.52
CA PRO A 168 14.38 3.26 2.34
C PRO A 168 12.86 3.07 2.24
N GLU A 169 12.36 2.78 1.04
CA GLU A 169 10.96 2.55 0.77
C GLU A 169 10.44 1.32 1.53
N ALA A 170 11.15 0.20 1.45
CA ALA A 170 10.76 -1.04 2.11
C ALA A 170 10.87 -0.93 3.65
N ILE A 171 11.87 -0.19 4.17
CA ILE A 171 12.00 0.10 5.60
C ILE A 171 10.77 0.88 6.11
N VAL A 172 10.40 1.94 5.40
CA VAL A 172 9.24 2.77 5.79
C VAL A 172 7.92 2.03 5.59
N ASP A 173 7.82 1.17 4.57
CA ASP A 173 6.66 0.30 4.36
C ASP A 173 6.50 -0.72 5.50
N ALA A 174 7.59 -1.26 6.04
CA ALA A 174 7.55 -2.17 7.19
C ALA A 174 6.99 -1.49 8.44
N LEU A 175 7.38 -0.24 8.72
CA LEU A 175 6.82 0.54 9.83
C LEU A 175 5.34 0.84 9.61
N ASP A 176 4.97 1.25 8.40
CA ASP A 176 3.57 1.56 8.04
C ASP A 176 2.68 0.33 8.21
N ALA A 177 3.13 -0.82 7.71
CA ALA A 177 2.43 -2.10 7.85
C ALA A 177 2.27 -2.52 9.31
N TYR A 178 3.27 -2.29 10.15
CA TYR A 178 3.16 -2.55 11.58
C TYR A 178 2.05 -1.72 12.22
N PHE A 179 2.03 -0.41 12.01
CA PHE A 179 0.98 0.45 12.57
C PHE A 179 -0.41 0.12 12.00
N ASP A 180 -0.50 -0.24 10.72
CA ASP A 180 -1.75 -0.74 10.12
C ASP A 180 -2.22 -2.03 10.81
N SER A 181 -1.29 -2.93 11.16
CA SER A 181 -1.61 -4.18 11.84
C SER A 181 -2.18 -4.00 13.26
N LEU A 182 -1.89 -2.89 13.92
CA LEU A 182 -2.42 -2.57 15.24
C LEU A 182 -3.85 -2.01 15.19
N THR A 183 -4.30 -1.54 14.03
CA THR A 183 -5.66 -1.01 13.88
C THR A 183 -6.65 -2.17 13.78
N PRO A 184 -7.63 -2.28 14.69
CA PRO A 184 -8.69 -3.27 14.55
C PRO A 184 -9.42 -3.05 13.23
N SER A 185 -9.68 -4.12 12.50
CA SER A 185 -10.45 -4.09 11.27
C SER A 185 -11.22 -5.39 11.07
N LEU A 186 -12.49 -5.28 10.70
CA LEU A 186 -13.34 -6.41 10.37
C LEU A 186 -12.97 -7.06 9.02
N LEU A 187 -12.15 -6.36 8.21
CA LEU A 187 -11.59 -6.91 6.98
C LEU A 187 -10.40 -7.85 7.21
N ARG A 188 -9.83 -7.87 8.42
CA ARG A 188 -8.69 -8.75 8.74
C ARG A 188 -9.05 -10.22 8.54
N GLY A 189 -8.26 -10.91 7.70
CA GLY A 189 -8.46 -12.32 7.35
C GLY A 189 -9.63 -12.57 6.41
N LYS A 190 -10.36 -11.52 5.95
CA LYS A 190 -11.38 -11.65 4.90
C LYS A 190 -10.73 -11.78 3.53
N ARG A 191 -11.28 -12.61 2.67
CA ARG A 191 -10.90 -12.75 1.28
C ARG A 191 -11.69 -11.78 0.43
N VAL A 192 -11.00 -10.86 -0.24
CA VAL A 192 -11.61 -9.78 -1.03
C VAL A 192 -11.23 -9.92 -2.49
N LEU A 193 -12.23 -10.18 -3.34
CA LEU A 193 -12.10 -10.12 -4.79
C LEU A 193 -12.34 -8.69 -5.26
N ILE A 194 -11.47 -8.16 -6.11
CA ILE A 194 -11.64 -6.83 -6.71
C ILE A 194 -11.39 -6.94 -8.22
N THR A 195 -12.31 -6.42 -9.04
CA THR A 195 -12.04 -6.21 -10.47
C THR A 195 -11.62 -4.77 -10.72
N ALA A 196 -10.66 -4.53 -11.61
CA ALA A 196 -10.15 -3.19 -11.90
C ALA A 196 -9.72 -3.03 -13.36
N GLY A 197 -9.71 -1.78 -13.83
CA GLY A 197 -9.28 -1.47 -15.21
C GLY A 197 -10.39 -1.62 -16.23
N PRO A 198 -10.09 -1.39 -17.52
CA PRO A 198 -10.98 -1.66 -18.64
C PRO A 198 -10.91 -3.13 -19.06
N THR A 199 -11.86 -3.58 -19.90
CA THR A 199 -11.65 -4.72 -20.77
C THR A 199 -11.48 -4.25 -22.21
N TYR A 200 -10.73 -5.03 -23.01
CA TYR A 200 -10.49 -4.77 -24.42
C TYR A 200 -11.05 -5.91 -25.26
N GLU A 201 -12.10 -5.58 -26.04
CA GLU A 201 -12.76 -6.53 -26.93
C GLU A 201 -12.19 -6.36 -28.33
N LYS A 202 -11.33 -7.28 -28.74
CA LYS A 202 -10.59 -7.20 -30.01
C LYS A 202 -11.51 -7.17 -31.23
N ILE A 203 -11.29 -6.21 -32.10
CA ILE A 203 -11.87 -6.17 -33.47
C ILE A 203 -10.93 -6.93 -34.41
N ASP A 204 -9.64 -6.68 -34.29
CA ASP A 204 -8.56 -7.33 -35.03
C ASP A 204 -7.25 -7.26 -34.18
N PRO A 205 -6.11 -7.78 -34.62
CA PRO A 205 -4.86 -7.74 -33.85
C PRO A 205 -4.35 -6.35 -33.46
N VAL A 206 -4.98 -5.27 -33.95
CA VAL A 206 -4.50 -3.88 -33.76
C VAL A 206 -5.55 -3.03 -33.04
N ARG A 207 -6.84 -3.30 -33.20
CA ARG A 207 -7.94 -2.47 -32.71
C ARG A 207 -8.86 -3.23 -31.79
N PHE A 208 -9.42 -2.51 -30.82
CA PHE A 208 -10.36 -3.04 -29.84
C PHE A 208 -11.46 -2.03 -29.50
N ILE A 209 -12.53 -2.52 -28.89
CA ILE A 209 -13.54 -1.74 -28.17
C ILE A 209 -13.18 -1.80 -26.70
N GLY A 210 -13.22 -0.67 -25.99
CA GLY A 210 -12.90 -0.61 -24.57
C GLY A 210 -13.27 0.72 -23.95
N ASN A 211 -13.11 0.84 -22.64
CA ASN A 211 -13.43 2.00 -21.83
C ASN A 211 -12.18 2.80 -21.46
N TYR A 212 -12.33 4.10 -21.16
CA TYR A 212 -11.23 4.99 -20.73
C TYR A 212 -10.76 4.75 -19.29
N SER A 213 -11.12 3.64 -18.67
CA SER A 213 -10.73 3.34 -17.29
C SER A 213 -9.21 3.17 -17.16
N THR A 214 -8.64 3.77 -16.13
CA THR A 214 -7.24 3.62 -15.77
C THR A 214 -6.99 2.58 -14.66
N GLY A 215 -8.07 2.02 -14.08
CA GLY A 215 -7.98 1.08 -12.96
C GLY A 215 -7.70 1.70 -11.58
N LYS A 216 -7.32 2.99 -11.50
CA LYS A 216 -6.87 3.63 -10.26
C LYS A 216 -7.78 3.41 -9.06
N MET A 217 -9.11 3.40 -9.25
CA MET A 217 -10.04 3.22 -8.13
C MET A 217 -9.99 1.80 -7.57
N GLY A 218 -10.07 0.77 -8.42
CA GLY A 218 -9.97 -0.62 -7.98
C GLY A 218 -8.63 -0.94 -7.32
N PHE A 219 -7.52 -0.40 -7.86
CA PHE A 219 -6.21 -0.53 -7.24
C PHE A 219 -6.14 0.15 -5.87
N ALA A 220 -6.74 1.34 -5.71
CA ALA A 220 -6.79 2.03 -4.42
C ALA A 220 -7.59 1.23 -3.37
N ILE A 221 -8.71 0.62 -3.78
CA ILE A 221 -9.51 -0.25 -2.89
C ILE A 221 -8.71 -1.50 -2.52
N ALA A 222 -8.01 -2.12 -3.47
CA ALA A 222 -7.19 -3.30 -3.24
C ALA A 222 -6.09 -3.01 -2.19
N GLU A 223 -5.40 -1.88 -2.32
CA GLU A 223 -4.38 -1.47 -1.34
C GLU A 223 -4.99 -1.16 0.03
N GLU A 224 -6.16 -0.52 0.10
CA GLU A 224 -6.80 -0.23 1.38
C GLU A 224 -7.30 -1.51 2.07
N CYS A 225 -7.93 -2.44 1.34
CA CYS A 225 -8.34 -3.74 1.90
C CYS A 225 -7.13 -4.53 2.42
N ARG A 226 -6.04 -4.60 1.63
CA ARG A 226 -4.78 -5.21 2.06
C ARG A 226 -4.24 -4.55 3.35
N ARG A 227 -4.22 -3.21 3.42
CA ARG A 227 -3.76 -2.46 4.60
C ARG A 227 -4.57 -2.78 5.85
N ARG A 228 -5.86 -3.06 5.70
CA ARG A 228 -6.76 -3.50 6.78
C ARG A 228 -6.61 -4.99 7.12
N GLY A 229 -5.69 -5.70 6.45
CA GLY A 229 -5.37 -7.10 6.73
C GLY A 229 -6.21 -8.12 5.96
N ALA A 230 -6.90 -7.71 4.90
CA ALA A 230 -7.60 -8.63 4.00
C ALA A 230 -6.62 -9.37 3.07
N GLU A 231 -6.99 -10.58 2.67
CA GLU A 231 -6.37 -11.33 1.58
C GLU A 231 -7.02 -10.90 0.25
N VAL A 232 -6.27 -10.20 -0.60
CA VAL A 232 -6.83 -9.56 -1.79
C VAL A 232 -6.46 -10.31 -3.06
N VAL A 233 -7.48 -10.63 -3.87
CA VAL A 233 -7.34 -11.06 -5.26
C VAL A 233 -7.80 -9.91 -6.16
N LEU A 234 -6.89 -9.38 -6.99
CA LEU A 234 -7.14 -8.29 -7.91
C LEU A 234 -7.14 -8.80 -9.35
N VAL A 235 -8.31 -8.90 -9.96
CA VAL A 235 -8.47 -9.20 -11.39
C VAL A 235 -8.38 -7.89 -12.17
N ALA A 236 -7.29 -7.70 -12.90
CA ALA A 236 -6.94 -6.43 -13.53
C ALA A 236 -7.00 -6.53 -15.05
N GLY A 237 -7.80 -5.70 -15.69
CA GLY A 237 -7.73 -5.46 -17.13
C GLY A 237 -6.44 -4.72 -17.51
N PRO A 238 -6.24 -4.42 -18.83
CA PRO A 238 -5.01 -3.83 -19.34
C PRO A 238 -4.73 -2.46 -18.76
N VAL A 239 -3.84 -2.38 -17.77
CA VAL A 239 -3.39 -1.15 -17.12
C VAL A 239 -1.90 -1.23 -16.78
N SER A 240 -1.22 -0.07 -16.72
CA SER A 240 0.19 0.04 -16.36
C SER A 240 0.44 0.16 -14.84
N LEU A 241 -0.62 0.13 -14.01
CA LEU A 241 -0.49 0.24 -12.57
C LEU A 241 0.14 -1.02 -11.98
N THR A 242 0.91 -0.83 -10.91
CA THR A 242 1.45 -1.89 -10.07
C THR A 242 0.73 -1.93 -8.74
N CYS A 243 0.72 -3.07 -8.05
CA CYS A 243 0.19 -3.23 -6.70
C CYS A 243 1.25 -3.83 -5.77
N HIS A 244 0.97 -3.80 -4.48
CA HIS A 244 1.84 -4.43 -3.48
C HIS A 244 1.95 -5.94 -3.72
N LYS A 245 3.14 -6.52 -3.50
CA LYS A 245 3.45 -7.94 -3.73
C LYS A 245 2.56 -8.94 -2.96
N ALA A 246 1.93 -8.50 -1.87
CA ALA A 246 1.01 -9.33 -1.09
C ALA A 246 -0.41 -9.41 -1.71
N ILE A 247 -0.72 -8.62 -2.72
CA ILE A 247 -1.97 -8.71 -3.49
C ILE A 247 -1.78 -9.75 -4.60
N ARG A 248 -2.63 -10.78 -4.62
CA ARG A 248 -2.66 -11.74 -5.73
C ARG A 248 -3.29 -11.08 -6.95
N ARG A 249 -2.46 -10.68 -7.91
CA ARG A 249 -2.92 -10.07 -9.15
C ARG A 249 -3.12 -11.13 -10.24
N VAL A 250 -4.25 -11.03 -10.94
CA VAL A 250 -4.60 -11.82 -12.14
C VAL A 250 -4.82 -10.83 -13.27
N ASP A 251 -3.94 -10.84 -14.26
CA ASP A 251 -4.07 -9.97 -15.43
C ASP A 251 -4.96 -10.64 -16.48
N VAL A 252 -5.90 -9.87 -17.02
CA VAL A 252 -6.87 -10.30 -18.05
C VAL A 252 -6.98 -9.22 -19.13
N GLU A 253 -7.46 -9.57 -20.31
CA GLU A 253 -7.62 -8.62 -21.41
C GLU A 253 -9.09 -8.38 -21.76
N SER A 254 -9.90 -9.43 -21.88
CA SER A 254 -11.29 -9.36 -22.31
C SER A 254 -12.29 -9.49 -21.17
N CYS A 255 -13.56 -9.15 -21.46
CA CYS A 255 -14.68 -9.39 -20.55
C CYS A 255 -14.81 -10.87 -20.19
N GLU A 256 -14.64 -11.77 -21.16
CA GLU A 256 -14.72 -13.22 -20.96
C GLU A 256 -13.65 -13.71 -19.97
N GLU A 257 -12.39 -13.27 -20.14
CA GLU A 257 -11.30 -13.62 -19.23
C GLU A 257 -11.55 -13.05 -17.83
N MET A 258 -12.02 -11.79 -17.74
CA MET A 258 -12.37 -11.18 -16.45
C MET A 258 -13.53 -11.92 -15.77
N PHE A 259 -14.54 -12.31 -16.52
CA PHE A 259 -15.68 -13.09 -16.02
C PHE A 259 -15.21 -14.42 -15.42
N ASN A 260 -14.39 -15.18 -16.17
CA ASN A 260 -13.90 -16.47 -15.73
C ASN A 260 -13.04 -16.34 -14.47
N ALA A 261 -12.08 -15.40 -14.43
CA ALA A 261 -11.23 -15.18 -13.28
C ALA A 261 -12.01 -14.68 -12.05
N ALA A 262 -12.98 -13.77 -12.25
CA ALA A 262 -13.81 -13.28 -11.15
C ALA A 262 -14.76 -14.37 -10.62
N ASN A 263 -15.32 -15.19 -11.50
CA ASN A 263 -16.21 -16.28 -11.13
C ASN A 263 -15.49 -17.37 -10.34
N GLU A 264 -14.24 -17.71 -10.69
CA GLU A 264 -13.40 -18.63 -9.93
C GLU A 264 -13.06 -18.04 -8.53
N ALA A 265 -12.61 -16.78 -8.49
CA ALA A 265 -12.24 -16.14 -7.23
C ALA A 265 -13.43 -15.91 -6.29
N MET A 266 -14.66 -15.77 -6.81
CA MET A 266 -15.88 -15.57 -6.03
C MET A 266 -16.21 -16.76 -5.13
N ASP A 267 -15.82 -17.98 -5.51
CA ASP A 267 -16.11 -19.18 -4.72
C ASP A 267 -15.45 -19.15 -3.32
N GLU A 268 -14.33 -18.47 -3.19
CA GLU A 268 -13.59 -18.34 -1.94
C GLU A 268 -13.72 -16.97 -1.28
N ALA A 269 -14.25 -15.97 -2.00
CA ALA A 269 -14.35 -14.60 -1.50
C ALA A 269 -15.41 -14.44 -0.42
N ASP A 270 -15.12 -13.63 0.58
CA ASP A 270 -16.10 -13.09 1.54
C ASP A 270 -16.75 -11.81 0.98
N ILE A 271 -15.99 -11.05 0.21
CA ILE A 271 -16.39 -9.75 -0.34
C ILE A 271 -15.94 -9.69 -1.81
N ALA A 272 -16.81 -9.20 -2.69
CA ALA A 272 -16.46 -8.91 -4.08
C ALA A 272 -16.77 -7.46 -4.44
N VAL A 273 -15.81 -6.74 -5.03
CA VAL A 273 -15.92 -5.35 -5.44
C VAL A 273 -15.72 -5.23 -6.95
N MET A 274 -16.80 -4.96 -7.67
CA MET A 274 -16.82 -4.88 -9.12
C MET A 274 -16.53 -3.45 -9.58
N ALA A 275 -15.23 -3.05 -9.56
CA ALA A 275 -14.79 -1.69 -9.90
C ALA A 275 -14.21 -1.57 -11.32
N ALA A 276 -14.19 -2.65 -12.10
CA ALA A 276 -13.78 -2.63 -13.50
C ALA A 276 -14.78 -1.92 -14.39
N ALA A 277 -14.29 -1.29 -15.45
CA ALA A 277 -15.11 -0.76 -16.54
C ALA A 277 -15.15 -1.76 -17.68
N VAL A 278 -16.02 -2.72 -17.56
CA VAL A 278 -16.21 -3.80 -18.55
C VAL A 278 -16.90 -3.23 -19.79
N ALA A 279 -16.46 -3.64 -20.97
CA ALA A 279 -17.15 -3.29 -22.22
C ALA A 279 -18.46 -4.09 -22.32
N ASP A 280 -19.57 -3.38 -22.60
CA ASP A 280 -20.91 -3.99 -22.70
C ASP A 280 -21.10 -4.81 -23.98
N TYR A 281 -20.27 -4.55 -25.00
CA TYR A 281 -20.36 -5.19 -26.32
C TYR A 281 -18.99 -5.63 -26.81
N ARG A 282 -18.97 -6.75 -27.53
CA ARG A 282 -17.82 -7.27 -28.27
C ARG A 282 -18.16 -7.46 -29.74
N PRO A 283 -17.18 -7.44 -30.66
CA PRO A 283 -17.40 -7.80 -32.04
C PRO A 283 -17.96 -9.24 -32.18
N ALA A 284 -18.94 -9.41 -33.03
CA ALA A 284 -19.52 -10.74 -33.32
C ALA A 284 -18.48 -11.68 -33.96
N VAL A 285 -17.57 -11.11 -34.74
CA VAL A 285 -16.47 -11.83 -35.40
C VAL A 285 -15.16 -11.14 -35.11
N LEU A 286 -14.20 -11.90 -34.58
CA LEU A 286 -12.81 -11.47 -34.42
C LEU A 286 -12.06 -11.70 -35.75
N ALA A 287 -11.46 -10.65 -36.28
CA ALA A 287 -10.66 -10.79 -37.50
C ALA A 287 -9.20 -11.21 -37.14
N ASP A 288 -8.75 -12.31 -37.75
CA ASP A 288 -7.38 -12.84 -37.55
C ASP A 288 -6.28 -11.94 -38.10
N ARG A 289 -6.64 -11.01 -38.98
CA ARG A 289 -5.71 -10.05 -39.61
C ARG A 289 -6.26 -8.64 -39.53
N LYS A 290 -5.35 -7.67 -39.49
CA LYS A 290 -5.71 -6.25 -39.53
C LYS A 290 -6.66 -5.97 -40.71
N ILE A 291 -7.86 -5.48 -40.43
CA ILE A 291 -8.84 -5.08 -41.43
C ILE A 291 -8.28 -3.87 -42.18
N LYS A 292 -8.06 -4.02 -43.51
CA LYS A 292 -7.56 -2.94 -44.35
C LYS A 292 -8.68 -1.97 -44.65
N ARG A 293 -8.35 -0.67 -44.71
CA ARG A 293 -9.27 0.37 -45.12
C ARG A 293 -9.59 0.16 -46.63
N GLU A 294 -10.84 -0.04 -46.94
CA GLU A 294 -11.32 -0.05 -48.33
C GLU A 294 -11.33 1.38 -48.87
N LYS A 295 -11.10 1.54 -50.19
CA LYS A 295 -11.00 2.85 -50.84
C LYS A 295 -12.32 3.64 -50.85
N THR A 296 -13.44 2.95 -50.71
CA THR A 296 -14.79 3.53 -50.80
C THR A 296 -15.75 2.84 -49.83
N GLY A 297 -15.93 3.34 -48.64
CA GLY A 297 -17.04 2.86 -47.83
C GLY A 297 -16.87 3.00 -46.31
N ALA A 298 -18.00 3.00 -45.62
CA ALA A 298 -18.09 2.88 -44.19
C ALA A 298 -17.84 1.40 -43.81
N MET A 299 -17.21 1.18 -42.65
CA MET A 299 -17.06 -0.10 -42.00
C MET A 299 -18.20 -0.28 -41.00
N ALA A 300 -18.96 -1.38 -41.12
CA ALA A 300 -19.93 -1.80 -40.11
C ALA A 300 -19.31 -2.92 -39.26
N LEU A 301 -19.61 -2.90 -37.97
CA LEU A 301 -19.27 -3.97 -37.04
C LEU A 301 -20.56 -4.45 -36.38
N ASP A 302 -20.80 -5.75 -36.49
CA ASP A 302 -21.86 -6.40 -35.73
C ASP A 302 -21.34 -6.65 -34.33
N LEU A 303 -22.11 -6.22 -33.33
CA LEU A 303 -21.76 -6.32 -31.93
C LEU A 303 -22.70 -7.28 -31.20
N LEU A 304 -22.12 -8.09 -30.32
CA LEU A 304 -22.83 -8.97 -29.40
C LEU A 304 -22.62 -8.44 -27.95
N PRO A 305 -23.65 -8.58 -27.10
CA PRO A 305 -23.48 -8.23 -25.68
C PRO A 305 -22.43 -9.14 -25.01
N THR A 306 -21.73 -8.59 -24.05
CA THR A 306 -20.80 -9.32 -23.20
C THR A 306 -21.49 -9.84 -21.95
N HIS A 307 -20.75 -10.55 -21.08
CA HIS A 307 -21.26 -11.00 -19.78
C HIS A 307 -21.46 -9.83 -18.81
N ASP A 308 -22.63 -9.76 -18.17
CA ASP A 308 -22.82 -8.89 -16.99
C ASP A 308 -22.23 -9.58 -15.76
N ILE A 309 -20.93 -9.36 -15.53
CA ILE A 309 -20.16 -10.02 -14.46
C ILE A 309 -20.80 -9.80 -13.10
N ALA A 310 -21.21 -8.56 -12.79
CA ALA A 310 -21.81 -8.24 -11.50
C ALA A 310 -23.16 -8.96 -11.30
N ALA A 311 -23.99 -9.06 -12.33
CA ALA A 311 -25.26 -9.78 -12.25
C ALA A 311 -25.03 -11.30 -12.08
N ALA A 312 -24.06 -11.86 -12.79
CA ALA A 312 -23.73 -13.29 -12.68
C ALA A 312 -23.20 -13.64 -11.28
N LEU A 313 -22.32 -12.83 -10.72
CA LEU A 313 -21.82 -13.02 -9.35
C LEU A 313 -22.91 -12.82 -8.31
N GLY A 314 -23.82 -11.84 -8.52
CA GLY A 314 -24.98 -11.63 -7.65
C GLY A 314 -25.96 -12.81 -7.62
N ALA A 315 -26.15 -13.50 -8.76
CA ALA A 315 -26.95 -14.71 -8.82
C ALA A 315 -26.29 -15.92 -8.11
N LYS A 316 -24.94 -15.95 -8.04
CA LYS A 316 -24.15 -16.99 -7.40
C LYS A 316 -23.85 -16.69 -5.92
N LYS A 317 -24.10 -15.46 -5.47
CA LYS A 317 -23.75 -14.97 -4.13
C LYS A 317 -24.32 -15.87 -3.04
N ARG A 318 -23.47 -16.28 -2.10
CA ARG A 318 -23.83 -17.08 -0.92
C ARG A 318 -24.25 -16.16 0.23
N ASP A 319 -24.99 -16.72 1.18
CA ASP A 319 -25.31 -16.03 2.44
C ASP A 319 -24.04 -15.60 3.17
N GLY A 320 -24.00 -14.36 3.61
CA GLY A 320 -22.84 -13.74 4.27
C GLY A 320 -21.75 -13.22 3.34
N GLN A 321 -21.84 -13.44 2.02
CA GLN A 321 -20.96 -12.76 1.05
C GLN A 321 -21.48 -11.36 0.75
N LEU A 322 -20.57 -10.38 0.66
CA LEU A 322 -20.88 -9.03 0.23
C LEU A 322 -20.49 -8.81 -1.24
N LEU A 323 -21.38 -8.21 -2.00
CA LEU A 323 -21.13 -7.83 -3.40
C LEU A 323 -21.34 -6.33 -3.59
N VAL A 324 -20.30 -5.65 -4.05
CA VAL A 324 -20.28 -4.21 -4.31
C VAL A 324 -20.18 -3.93 -5.79
N GLY A 325 -21.11 -3.12 -6.31
CA GLY A 325 -21.08 -2.65 -7.69
C GLY A 325 -20.56 -1.23 -7.82
N PHE A 326 -20.16 -0.86 -9.02
CA PHE A 326 -19.89 0.51 -9.42
C PHE A 326 -20.84 0.95 -10.53
N ALA A 327 -21.28 2.20 -10.47
CA ALA A 327 -22.07 2.81 -11.52
C ALA A 327 -21.47 4.17 -11.89
N LEU A 328 -21.35 4.40 -13.19
CA LEU A 328 -21.02 5.71 -13.76
C LEU A 328 -22.22 6.16 -14.55
N GLU A 329 -22.85 7.23 -14.09
CA GLU A 329 -24.13 7.71 -14.62
C GLU A 329 -24.00 9.16 -15.11
N THR A 330 -24.76 9.48 -16.16
CA THR A 330 -24.90 10.86 -16.67
C THR A 330 -26.15 11.52 -16.14
N ASP A 331 -27.27 10.79 -16.09
CA ASP A 331 -28.58 11.28 -15.72
C ASP A 331 -29.29 10.27 -14.82
N ASN A 332 -30.17 10.77 -13.92
CA ASN A 332 -30.95 9.95 -12.98
C ASN A 332 -30.12 8.93 -12.18
N ALA A 333 -28.89 9.33 -11.80
CA ALA A 333 -27.88 8.45 -11.22
C ALA A 333 -28.39 7.63 -10.04
N MET A 334 -29.18 8.22 -9.14
CA MET A 334 -29.68 7.56 -7.94
C MET A 334 -30.75 6.51 -8.26
N ALA A 335 -31.67 6.80 -9.16
CA ALA A 335 -32.72 5.85 -9.54
C ALA A 335 -32.13 4.64 -10.29
N ASN A 336 -31.18 4.89 -11.21
CA ASN A 336 -30.48 3.84 -11.94
C ASN A 336 -29.63 2.96 -11.00
N ALA A 337 -28.98 3.59 -10.01
CA ALA A 337 -28.19 2.87 -9.01
C ALA A 337 -29.08 1.98 -8.14
N GLN A 338 -30.23 2.47 -7.68
CA GLN A 338 -31.19 1.70 -6.90
C GLN A 338 -31.73 0.50 -7.67
N GLU A 339 -32.05 0.66 -8.97
CA GLU A 339 -32.46 -0.44 -9.82
C GLU A 339 -31.34 -1.49 -9.95
N LYS A 340 -30.11 -1.04 -10.19
CA LYS A 340 -28.94 -1.93 -10.31
C LYS A 340 -28.66 -2.68 -9.03
N LEU A 341 -28.77 -2.01 -7.86
CA LEU A 341 -28.59 -2.59 -6.53
C LEU A 341 -29.48 -3.83 -6.37
N VAL A 342 -30.77 -3.69 -6.68
CA VAL A 342 -31.75 -4.77 -6.54
C VAL A 342 -31.57 -5.83 -7.64
N ARG A 343 -31.50 -5.41 -8.90
CA ARG A 343 -31.47 -6.32 -10.06
C ARG A 343 -30.24 -7.23 -10.06
N LYS A 344 -29.08 -6.72 -9.60
CA LYS A 344 -27.81 -7.46 -9.56
C LYS A 344 -27.53 -8.07 -8.19
N ASN A 345 -28.47 -8.03 -7.25
CA ASN A 345 -28.31 -8.56 -5.88
C ASN A 345 -27.06 -8.01 -5.18
N LEU A 346 -26.81 -6.69 -5.31
CA LEU A 346 -25.69 -6.02 -4.66
C LEU A 346 -26.06 -5.65 -3.22
N ASP A 347 -25.08 -5.64 -2.31
CA ASP A 347 -25.25 -5.13 -0.94
C ASP A 347 -24.95 -3.63 -0.87
N MET A 348 -24.09 -3.16 -1.78
CA MET A 348 -23.68 -1.77 -1.88
C MET A 348 -23.36 -1.41 -3.33
N ILE A 349 -23.60 -0.17 -3.71
CA ILE A 349 -23.22 0.40 -4.99
C ILE A 349 -22.54 1.75 -4.81
N VAL A 350 -21.41 1.93 -5.49
CA VAL A 350 -20.65 3.19 -5.51
C VAL A 350 -20.98 3.92 -6.80
N VAL A 351 -21.60 5.08 -6.68
CA VAL A 351 -22.12 5.87 -7.80
C VAL A 351 -21.19 7.04 -8.08
N ASN A 352 -20.72 7.13 -9.31
CA ASN A 352 -19.99 8.25 -9.87
C ASN A 352 -20.86 9.01 -10.86
N SER A 353 -20.65 10.32 -10.99
CA SER A 353 -21.28 11.14 -12.02
C SER A 353 -20.25 11.81 -12.91
N LEU A 354 -20.44 11.75 -14.23
CA LEU A 354 -19.65 12.50 -15.20
C LEU A 354 -19.86 14.02 -15.13
N GLN A 355 -20.92 14.48 -14.48
CA GLN A 355 -21.21 15.91 -14.28
C GLN A 355 -20.24 16.58 -13.30
N ASN A 356 -19.48 15.80 -12.50
CA ASN A 356 -18.52 16.33 -11.55
C ASN A 356 -17.17 16.61 -12.24
N GLU A 357 -16.84 17.86 -12.50
CA GLU A 357 -15.58 18.27 -13.14
C GLU A 357 -14.35 17.78 -12.38
N GLY A 358 -13.38 17.24 -13.11
CA GLY A 358 -12.10 16.77 -12.58
C GLY A 358 -12.23 15.53 -11.68
N THR A 359 -13.25 14.71 -11.93
CA THR A 359 -13.45 13.38 -11.31
C THR A 359 -13.49 12.30 -12.40
N CYS A 360 -13.71 11.04 -12.03
CA CYS A 360 -13.87 9.89 -12.92
C CYS A 360 -12.58 9.45 -13.66
N PHE A 361 -12.65 9.30 -14.99
CA PHE A 361 -11.55 8.78 -15.80
C PHE A 361 -10.34 9.71 -15.80
N GLN A 362 -9.13 9.11 -15.75
CA GLN A 362 -7.82 9.80 -15.78
C GLN A 362 -7.53 10.76 -14.61
N SER A 363 -8.50 11.08 -13.74
CA SER A 363 -8.30 11.89 -12.54
C SER A 363 -7.76 11.05 -11.37
N ASP A 364 -6.95 11.67 -10.50
CA ASP A 364 -6.54 11.08 -9.22
C ASP A 364 -7.60 11.28 -8.13
N ASN A 365 -8.56 12.18 -8.36
CA ASN A 365 -9.66 12.46 -7.46
C ASN A 365 -10.95 11.79 -7.93
N ASN A 366 -11.87 11.60 -6.97
CA ASN A 366 -13.23 11.15 -7.23
C ASN A 366 -14.21 11.82 -6.30
N LYS A 367 -15.48 11.93 -6.73
CA LYS A 367 -16.64 12.27 -5.91
C LYS A 367 -17.65 11.16 -6.06
N VAL A 368 -18.03 10.52 -4.97
CA VAL A 368 -18.90 9.35 -4.99
C VAL A 368 -20.08 9.50 -4.06
N THR A 369 -21.19 8.85 -4.41
CA THR A 369 -22.28 8.54 -3.49
C THR A 369 -22.27 7.04 -3.27
N ILE A 370 -22.27 6.58 -2.02
CA ILE A 370 -22.34 5.18 -1.65
C ILE A 370 -23.78 4.89 -1.19
N MET A 371 -24.39 3.89 -1.82
CA MET A 371 -25.75 3.47 -1.52
C MET A 371 -25.79 1.99 -1.18
N GLY A 372 -26.54 1.60 -0.18
CA GLY A 372 -26.85 0.22 0.18
C GLY A 372 -28.31 0.05 0.56
N HIS A 373 -28.67 -1.11 1.09
CA HIS A 373 -30.02 -1.36 1.59
C HIS A 373 -30.28 -0.53 2.84
N GLY A 374 -31.00 0.59 2.67
CA GLY A 374 -31.42 1.45 3.78
C GLY A 374 -30.50 2.61 4.10
N PHE A 375 -29.43 2.85 3.35
CA PHE A 375 -28.57 4.01 3.53
C PHE A 375 -28.12 4.62 2.19
N VAL A 376 -27.84 5.93 2.22
CA VAL A 376 -27.22 6.69 1.13
C VAL A 376 -26.30 7.72 1.75
N GLU A 377 -25.04 7.70 1.36
CA GLU A 377 -24.03 8.63 1.85
C GLU A 377 -23.31 9.32 0.70
N GLU A 378 -23.23 10.64 0.75
CA GLU A 378 -22.53 11.45 -0.23
C GLU A 378 -21.16 11.86 0.31
N TYR A 379 -20.14 11.71 -0.51
CA TYR A 379 -18.78 12.09 -0.18
C TYR A 379 -18.28 13.19 -1.11
N ASP A 380 -17.60 14.17 -0.54
CA ASP A 380 -16.98 15.25 -1.30
C ASP A 380 -15.84 14.76 -2.19
N LYS A 381 -15.49 15.59 -3.18
CA LYS A 381 -14.35 15.35 -4.07
C LYS A 381 -13.05 15.25 -3.28
N LYS A 382 -12.40 14.11 -3.37
CA LYS A 382 -11.14 13.81 -2.68
C LYS A 382 -10.30 12.78 -3.45
N PRO A 383 -9.03 12.56 -3.06
CA PRO A 383 -8.18 11.55 -3.69
C PRO A 383 -8.81 10.15 -3.66
N LYS A 384 -8.63 9.37 -4.71
CA LYS A 384 -9.14 8.00 -4.82
C LYS A 384 -8.69 7.09 -3.67
N SER A 385 -7.52 7.34 -3.09
CA SER A 385 -7.06 6.66 -1.87
C SER A 385 -7.92 6.96 -0.64
N GLU A 386 -8.45 8.19 -0.51
CA GLU A 386 -9.35 8.54 0.58
C GLU A 386 -10.77 8.00 0.32
N VAL A 387 -11.23 8.01 -0.94
CA VAL A 387 -12.49 7.34 -1.32
C VAL A 387 -12.43 5.84 -1.06
N ALA A 388 -11.28 5.21 -1.29
CA ALA A 388 -11.09 3.80 -0.97
C ALA A 388 -11.23 3.49 0.53
N LYS A 389 -10.85 4.43 1.40
CA LYS A 389 -11.07 4.30 2.85
C LYS A 389 -12.56 4.34 3.19
N ASP A 390 -13.31 5.29 2.60
CA ASP A 390 -14.76 5.36 2.84
C ASP A 390 -15.46 4.08 2.40
N ILE A 391 -15.08 3.54 1.23
CA ILE A 391 -15.63 2.27 0.74
C ILE A 391 -15.31 1.14 1.72
N ALA A 392 -14.08 1.07 2.22
CA ALA A 392 -13.67 0.06 3.19
C ALA A 392 -14.37 0.25 4.55
N ASP A 393 -14.62 1.48 4.99
CA ASP A 393 -15.39 1.78 6.21
C ASP A 393 -16.83 1.28 6.07
N GLN A 394 -17.46 1.50 4.91
CA GLN A 394 -18.80 0.99 4.63
C GLN A 394 -18.84 -0.53 4.55
N LEU A 395 -17.80 -1.18 3.97
CA LEU A 395 -17.68 -2.64 4.00
C LEU A 395 -17.62 -3.17 5.43
N GLU A 396 -16.85 -2.52 6.32
CA GLU A 396 -16.80 -2.90 7.73
C GLU A 396 -18.14 -2.70 8.44
N THR A 397 -18.89 -1.65 8.09
CA THR A 397 -20.23 -1.43 8.61
C THR A 397 -21.19 -2.55 8.21
N LEU A 398 -21.13 -3.00 6.95
CA LEU A 398 -21.95 -4.13 6.46
C LEU A 398 -21.53 -5.49 7.05
N LEU A 399 -20.30 -5.63 7.56
CA LEU A 399 -19.82 -6.83 8.23
C LEU A 399 -20.20 -6.89 9.72
N GLN A 400 -20.71 -5.81 10.28
CA GLN A 400 -21.20 -5.81 11.66
C GLN A 400 -22.45 -6.71 11.77
N PRO A 401 -22.56 -7.52 12.82
CA PRO A 401 -23.70 -8.43 13.03
C PRO A 401 -25.00 -7.68 13.29
#